data_61791e8eb85203e2908888cc8706060b
#
_entry.id   61791e8eb85203e2908888cc8706060b
#
_cell.length_a   1.000
_cell.length_b   1.000
_cell.length_c   1.000
_cell.angle_alpha   90.00
_cell.angle_beta   90.00
_cell.angle_gamma   90.00
#
_symmetry.space_group_name_H-M   'P 1'
#
loop_
_entity.id
_entity.type
_entity.pdbx_description
1 polymer ?
#
loop_
_entity_poly.entity_id
_entity_poly.type
_entity_poly.pdbx_seq_one_letter_code
_entity_poly.pdbx_strand_id
1 'polypeptide(L)'
;MHGSLHHALAAVCLAASTIVAAQGSVIHPRVVVVAYFEVGADTGDQPGELQFWVERDHLDRIIQVPGMSRTVRANADGSELAITIGPGNINPAVNLMAFAADLRFDLRQTHWLIAGIAGISPNDGTIGSAVWTDYVINGDLAKEIDPREKPASWPDGFLSLDGVTPADPPNPAWEDDVRAWSGTDARANRRGNVIRLNADLLQWAYGLTKDIALPETAPEHVLRLRYAGFAGTAAGPRVQIGANLATEVFWHSALLDVWARRWVQFETDGVAHFGTTAMNDTGALLALQSLTLQGKADWNRVLLLRTASNFDMPPAGVAAADNLAAERHGAYTANLSALEAAYVVGHRIVAAWLQ
;
A
#
# COMPACT_ATOMS: atom_id res chain seq x y z
N MET A 1 89.66 -12.39 8.76
CA MET A 1 88.69 -11.67 9.58
C MET A 1 87.35 -11.94 8.96
N HIS A 2 86.63 -12.86 9.56
CA HIS A 2 85.32 -13.29 9.04
C HIS A 2 84.22 -12.68 9.97
N GLY A 3 83.37 -11.83 9.43
CA GLY A 3 82.18 -11.31 10.13
C GLY A 3 80.95 -12.04 9.64
N SER A 4 80.33 -12.81 10.51
CA SER A 4 79.08 -13.50 10.25
C SER A 4 77.92 -12.61 10.60
N LEU A 5 77.01 -12.32 9.60
CA LEU A 5 75.75 -11.70 9.79
C LEU A 5 74.71 -12.75 10.26
N HIS A 6 74.14 -12.55 11.44
CA HIS A 6 72.98 -13.28 11.89
C HIS A 6 71.71 -12.57 11.43
N HIS A 7 70.89 -13.24 10.61
CA HIS A 7 69.55 -12.81 10.25
C HIS A 7 68.59 -13.36 11.30
N ALA A 8 67.98 -12.47 12.05
CA ALA A 8 66.87 -12.80 12.92
C ALA A 8 65.57 -12.72 12.12
N LEU A 9 64.89 -13.83 11.86
CA LEU A 9 63.49 -13.87 11.33
C LEU A 9 62.57 -13.62 12.51
N ALA A 10 61.87 -12.48 12.47
CA ALA A 10 60.75 -12.22 13.35
C ALA A 10 59.47 -12.80 12.73
N ALA A 11 58.94 -13.86 13.35
CA ALA A 11 57.62 -14.42 12.99
C ALA A 11 56.52 -13.54 13.57
N VAL A 12 55.79 -12.83 12.69
CA VAL A 12 54.58 -12.10 13.06
C VAL A 12 53.41 -13.07 13.03
N CYS A 13 52.94 -13.51 14.19
CA CYS A 13 51.68 -14.24 14.32
C CYS A 13 50.52 -13.26 14.18
N LEU A 14 49.84 -13.22 13.02
CA LEU A 14 48.55 -12.59 12.88
C LEU A 14 47.49 -13.46 13.61
N ALA A 15 47.06 -13.03 14.77
CA ALA A 15 45.89 -13.57 15.43
C ALA A 15 44.65 -13.03 14.67
N ALA A 16 44.06 -13.83 13.79
CA ALA A 16 42.77 -13.58 13.22
C ALA A 16 41.70 -13.77 14.30
N SER A 17 41.31 -12.67 14.94
CA SER A 17 40.14 -12.66 15.83
C SER A 17 38.89 -12.86 14.98
N THR A 18 38.38 -14.08 14.89
CA THR A 18 37.04 -14.37 14.38
C THR A 18 36.04 -13.80 15.37
N ILE A 19 35.48 -12.65 15.01
CA ILE A 19 34.27 -12.14 15.66
C ILE A 19 33.13 -13.08 15.23
N VAL A 20 32.89 -14.11 16.05
CA VAL A 20 31.65 -14.86 15.96
C VAL A 20 30.55 -13.92 16.49
N ALA A 21 29.96 -13.15 15.59
CA ALA A 21 28.70 -12.49 15.91
C ALA A 21 27.71 -13.59 16.30
N ALA A 22 27.20 -13.55 17.54
CA ALA A 22 26.12 -14.42 17.96
C ALA A 22 24.97 -14.21 16.96
N GLN A 23 24.78 -15.14 16.03
CA GLN A 23 23.64 -15.16 15.15
C GLN A 23 22.44 -15.41 16.05
N GLY A 24 21.68 -14.34 16.37
CA GLY A 24 20.38 -14.47 16.98
C GLY A 24 19.54 -15.43 16.12
N SER A 25 18.64 -16.19 16.73
CA SER A 25 17.74 -17.09 15.99
C SER A 25 17.02 -16.32 14.89
N VAL A 26 16.93 -16.94 13.70
CA VAL A 26 16.15 -16.38 12.58
C VAL A 26 14.68 -16.22 13.02
N ILE A 27 14.11 -15.08 12.73
CA ILE A 27 12.70 -14.77 12.99
C ILE A 27 11.90 -15.26 11.80
N HIS A 28 10.86 -16.05 12.06
CA HIS A 28 9.94 -16.58 11.06
C HIS A 28 8.55 -15.96 11.29
N PRO A 29 8.31 -14.73 10.83
CA PRO A 29 7.02 -14.09 11.07
C PRO A 29 5.93 -14.81 10.30
N ARG A 30 4.82 -15.06 10.98
CA ARG A 30 3.60 -15.57 10.36
C ARG A 30 2.88 -14.45 9.63
N VAL A 31 2.94 -13.23 10.19
CA VAL A 31 2.29 -12.04 9.66
C VAL A 31 3.23 -10.85 9.68
N VAL A 32 3.22 -10.06 8.62
CA VAL A 32 3.77 -8.70 8.58
C VAL A 32 2.65 -7.74 8.20
N VAL A 33 2.35 -6.82 9.10
CA VAL A 33 1.49 -5.67 8.83
C VAL A 33 2.35 -4.55 8.24
N VAL A 34 1.89 -3.99 7.13
CA VAL A 34 2.60 -2.95 6.39
C VAL A 34 1.78 -1.68 6.38
N ALA A 35 2.32 -0.63 6.98
CA ALA A 35 1.78 0.73 6.97
C ALA A 35 2.66 1.65 6.10
N TYR A 36 2.13 2.77 5.65
CA TYR A 36 2.89 3.73 4.84
C TYR A 36 3.44 4.89 5.63
N PHE A 37 2.73 5.32 6.67
CA PHE A 37 3.21 6.43 7.49
C PHE A 37 2.86 6.27 8.97
N GLU A 38 3.61 6.96 9.80
CA GLU A 38 3.30 7.18 11.20
C GLU A 38 3.61 8.64 11.55
N VAL A 39 2.80 9.23 12.41
CA VAL A 39 2.95 10.61 12.87
C VAL A 39 3.74 10.61 14.17
N GLY A 40 4.96 11.15 14.15
CA GLY A 40 5.80 11.21 15.35
C GLY A 40 6.35 9.84 15.78
N ALA A 41 6.06 9.42 17.00
CA ALA A 41 6.46 8.15 17.58
C ALA A 41 5.54 7.01 17.13
N ASP A 42 5.96 5.77 17.36
CA ASP A 42 5.12 4.60 17.03
C ASP A 42 4.05 4.32 18.10
N THR A 43 4.04 5.09 19.19
CA THR A 43 3.13 4.93 20.35
C THR A 43 2.96 6.25 21.10
N GLY A 44 1.78 6.47 21.70
CA GLY A 44 1.56 7.46 22.76
C GLY A 44 1.35 8.90 22.28
N ASP A 45 1.26 9.16 20.99
CA ASP A 45 0.98 10.49 20.43
C ASP A 45 -0.19 10.44 19.42
N GLN A 46 -0.22 11.33 18.43
CA GLN A 46 -1.25 11.30 17.40
C GLN A 46 -1.03 10.11 16.47
N PRO A 47 -2.01 9.20 16.32
CA PRO A 47 -1.81 8.00 15.53
C PRO A 47 -1.73 8.29 14.01
N GLY A 48 -0.75 7.64 13.35
CA GLY A 48 -0.75 7.34 11.94
C GLY A 48 -1.26 5.91 11.69
N GLU A 49 -0.78 5.27 10.63
CA GLU A 49 -1.25 3.94 10.22
C GLU A 49 -0.67 2.79 11.07
N LEU A 50 0.43 3.02 11.80
CA LEU A 50 1.14 1.98 12.55
C LEU A 50 0.72 1.87 14.00
N GLN A 51 0.45 3.00 14.69
CA GLN A 51 0.36 3.08 16.14
C GLN A 51 -0.64 2.10 16.74
N PHE A 52 -1.84 1.94 16.18
CA PHE A 52 -2.85 1.04 16.72
C PHE A 52 -2.41 -0.43 16.71
N TRP A 53 -1.65 -0.84 15.68
CA TRP A 53 -1.05 -2.17 15.62
C TRP A 53 -0.02 -2.37 16.72
N VAL A 54 0.87 -1.39 16.91
CA VAL A 54 1.93 -1.48 17.93
C VAL A 54 1.35 -1.56 19.33
N GLU A 55 0.39 -0.68 19.66
CA GLU A 55 -0.16 -0.58 21.01
C GLU A 55 -1.09 -1.74 21.37
N ARG A 56 -1.95 -2.16 20.45
CA ARG A 56 -3.02 -3.12 20.75
C ARG A 56 -2.59 -4.57 20.55
N ASP A 57 -1.63 -4.84 19.68
CA ASP A 57 -1.08 -6.18 19.45
C ASP A 57 0.25 -6.39 20.20
N HIS A 58 0.62 -5.43 21.08
CA HIS A 58 1.80 -5.50 21.93
C HIS A 58 3.09 -5.75 21.15
N LEU A 59 3.30 -4.99 20.07
CA LEU A 59 4.50 -5.09 19.25
C LEU A 59 5.65 -4.29 19.90
N ASP A 60 6.01 -4.66 21.12
CA ASP A 60 6.92 -3.89 21.99
C ASP A 60 8.39 -4.00 21.59
N ARG A 61 8.77 -5.07 20.87
CA ARG A 61 10.16 -5.25 20.41
C ARG A 61 10.47 -4.34 19.23
N ILE A 62 11.61 -3.63 19.35
CA ILE A 62 12.12 -2.73 18.32
C ILE A 62 13.33 -3.38 17.65
N ILE A 63 13.28 -3.53 16.33
CA ILE A 63 14.37 -4.14 15.54
C ILE A 63 14.81 -3.13 14.48
N GLN A 64 16.08 -2.71 14.57
CA GLN A 64 16.72 -1.87 13.56
C GLN A 64 17.08 -2.74 12.35
N VAL A 65 16.67 -2.31 11.16
CA VAL A 65 17.00 -2.96 9.88
C VAL A 65 17.80 -1.97 9.04
N PRO A 66 19.02 -2.32 8.65
CA PRO A 66 19.83 -1.44 7.80
C PRO A 66 19.14 -1.14 6.47
N GLY A 67 19.09 0.13 6.12
CA GLY A 67 18.45 0.59 4.87
C GLY A 67 16.95 0.88 4.97
N MET A 68 16.28 0.54 6.07
CA MET A 68 14.92 0.99 6.33
C MET A 68 14.90 2.39 6.95
N SER A 69 13.90 3.16 6.61
CA SER A 69 13.69 4.52 7.15
C SER A 69 13.15 4.53 8.59
N ARG A 70 12.45 3.45 9.01
CA ARG A 70 11.92 3.25 10.36
C ARG A 70 12.24 1.84 10.87
N THR A 71 12.09 1.65 12.17
CA THR A 71 12.30 0.36 12.83
C THR A 71 11.16 -0.62 12.52
N VAL A 72 11.46 -1.90 12.63
CA VAL A 72 10.46 -2.97 12.66
C VAL A 72 9.95 -3.12 14.08
N ARG A 73 8.65 -3.20 14.25
CA ARG A 73 7.99 -3.52 15.52
C ARG A 73 7.61 -5.00 15.52
N ALA A 74 7.76 -5.68 16.64
CA ALA A 74 7.50 -7.11 16.75
C ALA A 74 6.85 -7.47 18.11
N ASN A 75 5.99 -8.47 18.11
CA ASN A 75 5.52 -9.09 19.36
C ASN A 75 6.62 -9.93 20.02
N ALA A 76 6.34 -10.48 21.19
CA ALA A 76 7.34 -11.13 22.04
C ALA A 76 8.06 -12.30 21.34
N ASP A 77 7.36 -13.14 20.60
CA ASP A 77 7.89 -14.32 19.92
C ASP A 77 8.33 -14.06 18.46
N GLY A 78 8.01 -12.90 17.90
CA GLY A 78 8.32 -12.52 16.52
C GLY A 78 7.40 -13.15 15.49
N SER A 79 6.26 -13.70 15.88
CA SER A 79 5.26 -14.24 14.96
C SER A 79 4.50 -13.15 14.22
N GLU A 80 4.38 -11.97 14.80
CA GLU A 80 3.78 -10.78 14.22
C GLU A 80 4.78 -9.63 14.18
N LEU A 81 4.90 -9.02 13.02
CA LEU A 81 5.68 -7.80 12.81
C LEU A 81 4.80 -6.70 12.22
N ALA A 82 5.15 -5.46 12.51
CA ALA A 82 4.61 -4.30 11.82
C ALA A 82 5.74 -3.38 11.35
N ILE A 83 5.59 -2.85 10.14
CA ILE A 83 6.59 -1.99 9.50
C ILE A 83 5.94 -0.78 8.85
N THR A 84 6.67 0.33 8.83
CA THR A 84 6.29 1.53 8.06
C THR A 84 7.27 1.70 6.92
N ILE A 85 6.75 1.79 5.69
CA ILE A 85 7.56 1.74 4.47
C ILE A 85 7.66 3.07 3.71
N GLY A 86 6.97 4.11 4.18
CA GLY A 86 7.01 5.46 3.60
C GLY A 86 5.96 5.70 2.51
N PRO A 87 5.64 6.98 2.23
CA PRO A 87 4.67 7.37 1.20
C PRO A 87 5.26 7.27 -0.21
N GLY A 88 4.37 7.30 -1.20
CA GLY A 88 4.71 7.21 -2.63
C GLY A 88 5.00 5.77 -3.04
N ASN A 89 5.61 5.57 -4.21
CA ASN A 89 5.92 4.24 -4.74
C ASN A 89 7.39 3.85 -4.53
N ILE A 90 8.30 4.82 -4.52
CA ILE A 90 9.75 4.57 -4.40
C ILE A 90 10.11 4.13 -2.98
N ASN A 91 9.65 4.86 -1.96
CA ASN A 91 9.96 4.54 -0.56
C ASN A 91 9.48 3.12 -0.17
N PRO A 92 8.23 2.72 -0.45
CA PRO A 92 7.76 1.37 -0.19
C PRO A 92 8.62 0.28 -0.82
N ALA A 93 8.98 0.44 -2.09
CA ALA A 93 9.81 -0.53 -2.78
C ALA A 93 11.19 -0.67 -2.13
N VAL A 94 11.84 0.46 -1.83
CA VAL A 94 13.18 0.45 -1.19
C VAL A 94 13.13 -0.15 0.21
N ASN A 95 12.16 0.26 1.05
CA ASN A 95 12.06 -0.22 2.43
C ASN A 95 11.72 -1.73 2.49
N LEU A 96 10.81 -2.22 1.65
CA LEU A 96 10.49 -3.65 1.58
C LEU A 96 11.67 -4.49 1.11
N MET A 97 12.40 -4.02 0.10
CA MET A 97 13.61 -4.71 -0.37
C MET A 97 14.72 -4.71 0.69
N ALA A 98 14.90 -3.62 1.44
CA ALA A 98 15.84 -3.53 2.55
C ALA A 98 15.45 -4.48 3.69
N PHE A 99 14.16 -4.52 4.05
CA PHE A 99 13.63 -5.45 5.04
C PHE A 99 13.91 -6.92 4.66
N ALA A 100 13.59 -7.30 3.43
CA ALA A 100 13.77 -8.66 2.95
C ALA A 100 15.24 -9.04 2.66
N ALA A 101 16.15 -8.07 2.62
CA ALA A 101 17.59 -8.32 2.51
C ALA A 101 18.22 -8.69 3.86
N ASP A 102 17.57 -8.40 4.97
CA ASP A 102 18.06 -8.71 6.30
C ASP A 102 17.87 -10.22 6.62
N LEU A 103 18.98 -10.93 6.73
CA LEU A 103 19.01 -12.38 6.92
C LEU A 103 18.46 -12.85 8.29
N ARG A 104 18.14 -11.93 9.17
CA ARG A 104 17.46 -12.25 10.44
C ARG A 104 16.00 -12.63 10.24
N PHE A 105 15.41 -12.37 9.07
CA PHE A 105 14.03 -12.68 8.76
C PHE A 105 13.92 -13.74 7.66
N ASP A 106 13.13 -14.77 7.92
CA ASP A 106 12.67 -15.71 6.90
C ASP A 106 11.20 -15.43 6.56
N LEU A 107 10.98 -14.79 5.41
CA LEU A 107 9.67 -14.27 5.01
C LEU A 107 8.90 -15.19 4.06
N ARG A 108 9.44 -16.38 3.74
CA ARG A 108 8.91 -17.28 2.70
C ARG A 108 7.50 -17.78 2.98
N GLN A 109 7.11 -17.89 4.26
CA GLN A 109 5.80 -18.37 4.69
C GLN A 109 4.93 -17.25 5.31
N THR A 110 5.39 -16.01 5.23
CA THR A 110 4.75 -14.86 5.83
C THR A 110 3.49 -14.46 5.07
N HIS A 111 2.41 -14.18 5.78
CA HIS A 111 1.26 -13.43 5.27
C HIS A 111 1.52 -11.94 5.38
N TRP A 112 1.13 -11.21 4.35
CA TRP A 112 1.33 -9.76 4.27
C TRP A 112 -0.03 -9.06 4.29
N LEU A 113 -0.24 -8.20 5.27
CA LEU A 113 -1.38 -7.30 5.30
C LEU A 113 -0.90 -5.87 5.10
N ILE A 114 -1.11 -5.34 3.91
CA ILE A 114 -0.90 -3.92 3.66
C ILE A 114 -2.19 -3.23 4.09
N ALA A 115 -2.11 -2.32 5.07
CA ALA A 115 -3.26 -1.63 5.64
C ALA A 115 -2.99 -0.13 5.77
N GLY A 116 -3.83 0.69 5.16
CA GLY A 116 -3.66 2.13 5.19
C GLY A 116 -4.90 2.90 4.76
N ILE A 117 -4.87 4.22 4.99
CA ILE A 117 -5.96 5.11 4.61
C ILE A 117 -5.99 5.39 3.11
N ALA A 118 -7.14 5.87 2.61
CA ALA A 118 -7.36 6.20 1.21
C ALA A 118 -8.46 7.24 1.05
N GLY A 119 -8.55 7.85 -0.12
CA GLY A 119 -9.74 8.55 -0.59
C GLY A 119 -10.78 7.55 -1.13
N ILE A 120 -12.05 7.93 -1.08
CA ILE A 120 -13.17 7.14 -1.61
C ILE A 120 -14.10 8.02 -2.45
N SER A 121 -14.58 7.46 -3.56
CA SER A 121 -15.64 8.13 -4.32
C SER A 121 -16.98 8.05 -3.59
N PRO A 122 -17.72 9.15 -3.48
CA PRO A 122 -19.07 9.13 -2.90
C PRO A 122 -20.05 8.28 -3.74
N ASN A 123 -19.71 7.93 -4.97
CA ASN A 123 -20.49 7.00 -5.78
C ASN A 123 -20.34 5.54 -5.31
N ASP A 124 -19.19 5.17 -4.73
CA ASP A 124 -18.86 3.76 -4.42
C ASP A 124 -18.91 3.46 -2.93
N GLY A 125 -18.69 4.47 -2.09
CA GLY A 125 -18.69 4.27 -0.65
C GLY A 125 -18.80 5.56 0.15
N THR A 126 -18.55 5.44 1.44
CA THR A 126 -18.51 6.60 2.34
C THR A 126 -17.25 6.54 3.22
N ILE A 127 -16.88 7.71 3.74
CA ILE A 127 -15.79 7.83 4.71
C ILE A 127 -16.00 6.90 5.92
N GLY A 128 -14.91 6.41 6.51
CA GLY A 128 -14.94 5.38 7.56
C GLY A 128 -15.11 3.95 7.05
N SER A 129 -15.41 3.73 5.75
CA SER A 129 -15.52 2.39 5.16
C SER A 129 -14.15 1.72 4.99
N ALA A 130 -14.15 0.38 5.03
CA ALA A 130 -12.99 -0.46 4.77
C ALA A 130 -13.18 -1.22 3.45
N VAL A 131 -12.18 -1.17 2.57
CA VAL A 131 -12.24 -1.74 1.23
C VAL A 131 -11.12 -2.77 1.06
N TRP A 132 -11.47 -4.02 0.94
CA TRP A 132 -10.56 -5.06 0.49
C TRP A 132 -10.27 -4.87 -0.99
N THR A 133 -9.02 -4.73 -1.33
CA THR A 133 -8.61 -4.41 -2.70
C THR A 133 -8.39 -5.67 -3.52
N ASP A 134 -9.10 -5.78 -4.64
CA ASP A 134 -8.96 -6.88 -5.61
C ASP A 134 -7.95 -6.56 -6.72
N TYR A 135 -7.93 -5.31 -7.17
CA TYR A 135 -7.01 -4.81 -8.18
C TYR A 135 -6.39 -3.50 -7.73
N VAL A 136 -5.10 -3.34 -7.99
CA VAL A 136 -4.42 -2.05 -7.92
C VAL A 136 -4.10 -1.59 -9.34
N ILE A 137 -4.55 -0.40 -9.68
CA ILE A 137 -4.32 0.21 -10.97
C ILE A 137 -3.34 1.37 -10.80
N ASN A 138 -2.24 1.35 -11.58
CA ASN A 138 -1.27 2.43 -11.59
C ASN A 138 -1.82 3.62 -12.40
N GLY A 139 -2.07 4.73 -11.72
CA GLY A 139 -2.53 5.97 -12.36
C GLY A 139 -1.40 6.87 -12.85
N ASP A 140 -0.15 6.60 -12.46
CA ASP A 140 1.01 7.44 -12.81
C ASP A 140 1.70 6.99 -14.12
N LEU A 141 1.55 5.72 -14.48
CA LEU A 141 2.14 5.18 -15.69
C LEU A 141 1.25 5.51 -16.91
N ALA A 142 1.21 6.78 -17.28
CA ALA A 142 0.35 7.33 -18.30
C ALA A 142 1.08 8.44 -19.08
N LYS A 143 0.54 8.80 -20.26
CA LYS A 143 0.83 10.08 -20.91
C LYS A 143 -0.21 11.08 -20.42
N GLU A 144 0.22 12.28 -20.08
CA GLU A 144 -0.68 13.35 -19.64
C GLU A 144 -0.46 14.60 -20.52
N ILE A 145 -1.57 15.23 -20.91
CA ILE A 145 -1.59 16.58 -21.44
C ILE A 145 -2.46 17.46 -20.55
N ASP A 146 -2.18 18.74 -20.51
CA ASP A 146 -3.01 19.70 -19.78
C ASP A 146 -4.46 19.61 -20.29
N PRO A 147 -5.46 19.41 -19.41
CA PRO A 147 -6.86 19.27 -19.82
C PRO A 147 -7.38 20.48 -20.63
N ARG A 148 -6.77 21.64 -20.52
CA ARG A 148 -7.10 22.83 -21.31
C ARG A 148 -6.63 22.76 -22.77
N GLU A 149 -5.64 21.89 -23.07
CA GLU A 149 -5.06 21.71 -24.39
C GLU A 149 -5.57 20.45 -25.11
N LYS A 150 -6.38 19.63 -24.42
CA LYS A 150 -6.95 18.42 -25.03
C LYS A 150 -8.02 18.74 -26.07
N PRO A 151 -8.20 17.91 -27.11
CA PRO A 151 -9.35 18.00 -28.00
C PRO A 151 -10.68 17.88 -27.24
N ALA A 152 -11.71 18.58 -27.69
CA ALA A 152 -13.03 18.54 -27.06
C ALA A 152 -13.65 17.13 -27.02
N SER A 153 -13.26 16.26 -27.96
CA SER A 153 -13.70 14.86 -28.02
C SER A 153 -13.05 13.94 -26.97
N TRP A 154 -11.97 14.37 -26.32
CA TRP A 154 -11.32 13.55 -25.29
C TRP A 154 -12.00 13.78 -23.93
N PRO A 155 -12.24 12.71 -23.14
CA PRO A 155 -12.90 12.84 -21.84
C PRO A 155 -12.03 13.58 -20.82
N ASP A 156 -10.74 13.34 -20.84
CA ASP A 156 -9.73 13.91 -19.94
C ASP A 156 -8.38 14.04 -20.65
N GLY A 157 -7.31 14.42 -19.93
CA GLY A 157 -5.96 14.59 -20.45
C GLY A 157 -5.07 13.36 -20.34
N PHE A 158 -5.59 12.21 -19.86
CA PHE A 158 -4.80 11.01 -19.60
C PHE A 158 -4.97 9.97 -20.70
N LEU A 159 -3.83 9.45 -21.16
CA LEU A 159 -3.76 8.43 -22.19
C LEU A 159 -2.88 7.28 -21.73
N SER A 160 -3.21 6.08 -22.17
CA SER A 160 -2.34 4.91 -22.00
C SER A 160 -1.01 5.12 -22.72
N LEU A 161 0.07 4.53 -22.19
CA LEU A 161 1.40 4.63 -22.80
C LEU A 161 1.45 3.99 -24.18
N ASP A 162 0.65 2.98 -24.43
CA ASP A 162 0.53 2.25 -25.69
C ASP A 162 -0.42 2.90 -26.70
N GLY A 163 -1.20 3.91 -26.29
CA GLY A 163 -2.14 4.67 -27.11
C GLY A 163 -1.68 6.06 -27.45
N VAL A 164 -2.21 6.62 -28.55
CA VAL A 164 -2.00 8.01 -28.97
C VAL A 164 -3.21 8.86 -28.62
N THR A 165 -4.40 8.26 -28.60
CA THR A 165 -5.64 8.88 -28.15
C THR A 165 -6.41 7.91 -27.23
N PRO A 166 -7.39 8.38 -26.47
CA PRO A 166 -8.24 7.49 -25.65
C PRO A 166 -8.98 6.39 -26.44
N ALA A 167 -9.08 6.53 -27.75
CA ALA A 167 -9.77 5.59 -28.65
C ALA A 167 -8.81 4.68 -29.42
N ASP A 168 -7.50 4.88 -29.33
CA ASP A 168 -6.53 4.07 -30.09
C ASP A 168 -6.43 2.66 -29.50
N PRO A 169 -6.30 1.64 -30.37
CA PRO A 169 -6.04 0.29 -29.89
C PRO A 169 -4.67 0.21 -29.23
N PRO A 170 -4.48 -0.72 -28.26
CA PRO A 170 -3.19 -0.98 -27.65
C PRO A 170 -2.10 -1.28 -28.70
N ASN A 171 -0.86 -0.85 -28.43
CA ASN A 171 0.30 -1.23 -29.21
C ASN A 171 0.86 -2.57 -28.73
N PRO A 172 0.73 -3.66 -29.48
CA PRO A 172 1.17 -4.99 -29.03
C PRO A 172 2.64 -5.07 -28.64
N ALA A 173 3.52 -4.36 -29.35
CA ALA A 173 4.96 -4.35 -29.05
C ALA A 173 5.26 -3.72 -27.68
N TRP A 174 4.56 -2.63 -27.34
CA TRP A 174 4.66 -2.02 -26.03
C TRP A 174 4.08 -2.90 -24.92
N GLU A 175 2.99 -3.57 -25.20
CA GLU A 175 2.33 -4.50 -24.28
C GLU A 175 3.27 -5.63 -23.85
N ASP A 176 4.05 -6.19 -24.76
CA ASP A 176 5.02 -7.24 -24.46
C ASP A 176 6.18 -6.73 -23.59
N ASP A 177 6.71 -5.53 -23.86
CA ASP A 177 7.77 -4.92 -23.06
C ASP A 177 7.31 -4.64 -21.61
N VAL A 178 6.11 -4.11 -21.43
CA VAL A 178 5.56 -3.80 -20.12
C VAL A 178 5.23 -5.07 -19.35
N ARG A 179 4.76 -6.13 -20.00
CA ARG A 179 4.56 -7.46 -19.39
C ARG A 179 5.87 -8.05 -18.86
N ALA A 180 6.97 -7.86 -19.57
CA ALA A 180 8.29 -8.33 -19.13
C ALA A 180 8.74 -7.65 -17.82
N TRP A 181 8.28 -6.44 -17.53
CA TRP A 181 8.64 -5.69 -16.33
C TRP A 181 7.73 -5.95 -15.13
N SER A 182 6.48 -6.31 -15.39
CA SER A 182 5.44 -6.29 -14.36
C SER A 182 5.20 -7.60 -13.64
N GLY A 183 6.00 -8.63 -13.87
CA GLY A 183 5.99 -9.85 -13.06
C GLY A 183 5.05 -10.94 -13.53
N THR A 184 4.76 -11.86 -12.65
CA THR A 184 4.42 -13.26 -12.87
C THR A 184 3.07 -13.58 -13.51
N ASP A 185 2.11 -12.67 -13.60
CA ASP A 185 0.82 -12.92 -14.23
C ASP A 185 0.56 -11.99 -15.41
N ALA A 186 1.02 -12.43 -16.59
CA ALA A 186 0.82 -11.70 -17.84
C ALA A 186 -0.66 -11.51 -18.24
N ARG A 187 -1.59 -12.26 -17.64
CA ARG A 187 -3.03 -12.10 -17.90
C ARG A 187 -3.66 -11.01 -17.04
N ALA A 188 -3.17 -10.86 -15.80
CA ALA A 188 -3.66 -9.86 -14.86
C ALA A 188 -3.05 -8.47 -15.12
N ASN A 189 -1.94 -8.40 -15.86
CA ASN A 189 -1.18 -7.18 -16.08
C ASN A 189 -1.06 -6.86 -17.58
N ARG A 190 -2.20 -6.68 -18.22
CA ARG A 190 -2.32 -6.55 -19.66
C ARG A 190 -1.53 -5.37 -20.24
N ARG A 191 -1.29 -4.32 -19.44
CA ARG A 191 -0.59 -3.10 -19.85
C ARG A 191 0.49 -2.64 -18.88
N GLY A 192 0.87 -3.50 -17.91
CA GLY A 192 1.80 -3.14 -16.85
C GLY A 192 1.22 -2.20 -15.79
N ASN A 193 -0.04 -1.82 -15.93
CA ASN A 193 -0.72 -0.88 -15.04
C ASN A 193 -1.63 -1.56 -14.03
N VAL A 194 -1.85 -2.87 -14.13
CA VAL A 194 -2.81 -3.60 -13.31
C VAL A 194 -2.12 -4.68 -12.50
N ILE A 195 -2.31 -4.65 -11.20
CA ILE A 195 -1.84 -5.68 -10.28
C ILE A 195 -3.06 -6.35 -9.65
N ARG A 196 -3.25 -7.64 -9.90
CA ARG A 196 -4.33 -8.42 -9.32
C ARG A 196 -3.84 -9.14 -8.06
N LEU A 197 -4.62 -9.04 -6.99
CA LEU A 197 -4.41 -9.80 -5.76
C LEU A 197 -5.07 -11.17 -5.81
N ASN A 198 -4.73 -12.04 -4.86
CA ASN A 198 -5.29 -13.39 -4.79
C ASN A 198 -6.79 -13.33 -4.45
N ALA A 199 -7.63 -13.75 -5.41
CA ALA A 199 -9.07 -13.65 -5.28
C ALA A 199 -9.64 -14.55 -4.18
N ASP A 200 -9.10 -15.75 -3.99
CA ASP A 200 -9.59 -16.69 -2.98
C ASP A 200 -9.25 -16.21 -1.57
N LEU A 201 -8.02 -15.69 -1.36
CA LEU A 201 -7.60 -15.10 -0.10
C LEU A 201 -8.42 -13.85 0.22
N LEU A 202 -8.69 -13.01 -0.77
CA LEU A 202 -9.53 -11.82 -0.62
C LEU A 202 -10.96 -12.19 -0.26
N GLN A 203 -11.58 -13.16 -0.93
CA GLN A 203 -12.94 -13.61 -0.62
C GLN A 203 -13.04 -14.23 0.78
N TRP A 204 -12.01 -14.95 1.22
CA TRP A 204 -11.91 -15.45 2.59
C TRP A 204 -11.86 -14.29 3.59
N ALA A 205 -11.00 -13.29 3.37
CA ALA A 205 -10.89 -12.13 4.24
C ALA A 205 -12.19 -11.32 4.30
N TYR A 206 -12.80 -11.07 3.16
CA TYR A 206 -14.11 -10.40 3.08
C TYR A 206 -15.19 -11.19 3.83
N GLY A 207 -15.26 -12.50 3.64
CA GLY A 207 -16.21 -13.38 4.36
C GLY A 207 -16.11 -13.30 5.87
N LEU A 208 -14.89 -13.12 6.43
CA LEU A 208 -14.66 -12.98 7.86
C LEU A 208 -14.99 -11.58 8.41
N THR A 209 -15.04 -10.56 7.55
CA THR A 209 -15.05 -9.16 7.99
C THR A 209 -16.25 -8.34 7.51
N LYS A 210 -16.98 -8.80 6.50
CA LYS A 210 -18.08 -8.05 5.85
C LYS A 210 -19.18 -7.57 6.80
N ASP A 211 -19.38 -8.26 7.90
CA ASP A 211 -20.42 -7.95 8.88
C ASP A 211 -19.87 -7.17 10.10
N ILE A 212 -18.61 -6.75 10.07
CA ILE A 212 -18.04 -5.88 11.10
C ILE A 212 -18.74 -4.52 11.04
N ALA A 213 -19.34 -4.11 12.15
CA ALA A 213 -19.92 -2.79 12.28
C ALA A 213 -18.82 -1.72 12.38
N LEU A 214 -18.82 -0.78 11.47
CA LEU A 214 -17.91 0.37 11.47
C LEU A 214 -18.71 1.59 11.96
N PRO A 215 -18.32 2.20 13.09
CA PRO A 215 -19.05 3.33 13.66
C PRO A 215 -18.88 4.58 12.78
N GLU A 216 -19.95 5.38 12.71
CA GLU A 216 -19.93 6.70 12.10
C GLU A 216 -20.05 7.74 13.22
N THR A 217 -19.12 8.67 13.31
CA THR A 217 -19.21 9.79 14.26
C THR A 217 -20.22 10.84 13.80
N ALA A 218 -20.69 11.69 14.71
CA ALA A 218 -21.62 12.76 14.34
C ALA A 218 -21.05 13.73 13.28
N PRO A 219 -19.77 14.16 13.33
CA PRO A 219 -19.17 14.98 12.26
C PRO A 219 -19.12 14.26 10.90
N GLU A 220 -18.82 12.97 10.88
CA GLU A 220 -18.78 12.15 9.66
C GLU A 220 -20.16 12.01 9.05
N HIS A 221 -21.16 11.76 9.88
CA HIS A 221 -22.55 11.72 9.45
C HIS A 221 -22.98 13.03 8.79
N VAL A 222 -22.67 14.18 9.40
CA VAL A 222 -22.95 15.50 8.83
C VAL A 222 -22.22 15.70 7.50
N LEU A 223 -20.95 15.27 7.42
CA LEU A 223 -20.20 15.37 6.17
C LEU A 223 -20.80 14.47 5.09
N ARG A 224 -21.15 13.21 5.40
CA ARG A 224 -21.80 12.28 4.47
C ARG A 224 -23.10 12.83 3.90
N LEU A 225 -23.92 13.51 4.70
CA LEU A 225 -25.16 14.13 4.25
C LEU A 225 -24.95 15.24 3.21
N ARG A 226 -23.76 15.87 3.17
CA ARG A 226 -23.43 16.85 2.12
C ARG A 226 -23.23 16.19 0.74
N TYR A 227 -23.05 14.87 0.70
CA TYR A 227 -22.98 14.07 -0.51
C TYR A 227 -24.29 13.29 -0.76
N ALA A 228 -25.39 13.72 -0.18
CA ALA A 228 -26.69 13.10 -0.43
C ALA A 228 -27.02 13.12 -1.94
N GLY A 229 -27.45 11.98 -2.46
CA GLY A 229 -27.68 11.78 -3.89
C GLY A 229 -26.63 10.89 -4.59
N PHE A 230 -25.48 10.68 -3.97
CA PHE A 230 -24.51 9.70 -4.45
C PHE A 230 -24.83 8.31 -3.88
N ALA A 231 -24.73 7.27 -4.71
CA ALA A 231 -25.16 5.91 -4.34
C ALA A 231 -24.34 5.34 -3.17
N GLY A 232 -23.04 5.62 -3.12
CA GLY A 232 -22.14 5.11 -2.10
C GLY A 232 -22.41 5.67 -0.70
N THR A 233 -22.99 6.87 -0.62
CA THR A 233 -23.28 7.57 0.64
C THR A 233 -24.70 7.32 1.18
N ALA A 234 -25.50 6.51 0.49
CA ALA A 234 -26.86 6.17 0.93
C ALA A 234 -26.88 5.41 2.27
N ALA A 235 -25.80 4.69 2.60
CA ALA A 235 -25.61 4.00 3.87
C ALA A 235 -24.36 4.52 4.58
N GLY A 236 -24.21 4.20 5.88
CA GLY A 236 -23.01 4.47 6.66
C GLY A 236 -21.80 3.61 6.27
N PRO A 237 -20.69 3.75 7.02
CA PRO A 237 -19.47 3.00 6.79
C PRO A 237 -19.69 1.49 6.77
N ARG A 238 -18.99 0.78 5.89
CA ARG A 238 -19.11 -0.67 5.72
C ARG A 238 -17.83 -1.29 5.18
N VAL A 239 -17.71 -2.61 5.33
CA VAL A 239 -16.66 -3.39 4.66
C VAL A 239 -17.14 -3.78 3.27
N GLN A 240 -16.32 -3.56 2.25
CA GLN A 240 -16.64 -3.84 0.85
C GLN A 240 -15.41 -4.31 0.07
N ILE A 241 -15.58 -4.68 -1.19
CA ILE A 241 -14.50 -5.00 -2.14
C ILE A 241 -14.51 -3.93 -3.22
N GLY A 242 -13.31 -3.56 -3.70
CA GLY A 242 -13.14 -2.63 -4.82
C GLY A 242 -11.69 -2.46 -5.21
N ALA A 243 -11.46 -1.93 -6.40
CA ALA A 243 -10.12 -1.63 -6.89
C ALA A 243 -9.56 -0.34 -6.26
N ASN A 244 -8.24 -0.29 -6.09
CA ASN A 244 -7.54 0.91 -5.69
C ASN A 244 -6.79 1.53 -6.87
N LEU A 245 -7.05 2.81 -7.16
CA LEU A 245 -6.23 3.61 -8.07
C LEU A 245 -5.04 4.17 -7.29
N ALA A 246 -3.85 3.72 -7.62
CA ALA A 246 -2.60 4.14 -6.98
C ALA A 246 -1.94 5.25 -7.79
N THR A 247 -1.74 6.42 -7.17
CA THR A 247 -1.02 7.56 -7.76
C THR A 247 -0.09 8.18 -6.72
N GLU A 248 1.06 8.71 -7.12
CA GLU A 248 1.90 9.51 -6.20
C GLU A 248 1.34 10.92 -5.97
N VAL A 249 0.54 11.38 -6.92
CA VAL A 249 -0.14 12.67 -6.81
C VAL A 249 -1.41 12.50 -5.97
N PHE A 250 -1.51 13.24 -4.87
CA PHE A 250 -2.79 13.39 -4.19
C PHE A 250 -3.69 14.29 -5.05
N TRP A 251 -4.75 13.71 -5.56
CA TRP A 251 -5.73 14.43 -6.38
C TRP A 251 -7.07 14.57 -5.68
N HIS A 252 -7.82 15.62 -6.03
CA HIS A 252 -9.13 15.90 -5.44
C HIS A 252 -9.96 16.72 -6.40
N SER A 253 -10.95 16.11 -7.07
CA SER A 253 -11.83 16.80 -8.01
C SER A 253 -12.93 15.88 -8.53
N ALA A 254 -14.14 16.40 -8.78
CA ALA A 254 -15.18 15.65 -9.46
C ALA A 254 -14.79 15.24 -10.90
N LEU A 255 -13.96 16.03 -11.58
CA LEU A 255 -13.49 15.67 -12.92
C LEU A 255 -12.42 14.56 -12.86
N LEU A 256 -11.61 14.56 -11.81
CA LEU A 256 -10.62 13.49 -11.61
C LEU A 256 -11.27 12.20 -11.07
N ASP A 257 -12.38 12.26 -10.33
CA ASP A 257 -13.18 11.06 -10.00
C ASP A 257 -13.70 10.39 -11.28
N VAL A 258 -14.19 11.17 -12.24
CA VAL A 258 -14.63 10.63 -13.55
C VAL A 258 -13.45 9.98 -14.29
N TRP A 259 -12.28 10.63 -14.31
CA TRP A 259 -11.06 10.05 -14.87
C TRP A 259 -10.68 8.75 -14.16
N ALA A 260 -10.63 8.74 -12.84
CA ALA A 260 -10.24 7.58 -12.04
C ALA A 260 -11.10 6.34 -12.35
N ARG A 261 -12.43 6.53 -12.40
CA ARG A 261 -13.39 5.47 -12.77
C ARG A 261 -13.17 4.96 -14.18
N ARG A 262 -13.01 5.89 -15.14
CA ARG A 262 -12.73 5.55 -16.53
C ARG A 262 -11.40 4.81 -16.65
N TRP A 263 -10.36 5.27 -15.94
CA TRP A 263 -9.03 4.67 -15.98
C TRP A 263 -9.04 3.24 -15.45
N VAL A 264 -9.69 3.01 -14.32
CA VAL A 264 -9.86 1.66 -13.76
C VAL A 264 -10.58 0.74 -14.74
N GLN A 265 -11.68 1.18 -15.33
CA GLN A 265 -12.42 0.40 -16.32
C GLN A 265 -11.59 0.12 -17.58
N PHE A 266 -10.89 1.13 -18.07
CA PHE A 266 -10.07 1.03 -19.28
C PHE A 266 -8.90 0.05 -19.09
N GLU A 267 -8.17 0.15 -17.99
CA GLU A 267 -7.01 -0.70 -17.73
C GLU A 267 -7.41 -2.16 -17.41
N THR A 268 -8.61 -2.38 -16.92
CA THR A 268 -9.09 -3.72 -16.53
C THR A 268 -10.12 -4.31 -17.50
N ASP A 269 -10.35 -3.70 -18.67
CA ASP A 269 -11.42 -4.09 -19.62
C ASP A 269 -12.82 -4.17 -18.96
N GLY A 270 -13.08 -3.30 -18.00
CA GLY A 270 -14.36 -3.23 -17.29
C GLY A 270 -14.56 -4.28 -16.20
N VAL A 271 -13.54 -5.09 -15.86
CA VAL A 271 -13.66 -6.14 -14.85
C VAL A 271 -13.63 -5.58 -13.43
N ALA A 272 -12.77 -4.60 -13.16
CA ALA A 272 -12.64 -4.00 -11.84
C ALA A 272 -13.58 -2.81 -11.66
N HIS A 273 -14.05 -2.62 -10.42
CA HIS A 273 -14.83 -1.47 -10.01
C HIS A 273 -14.00 -0.55 -9.12
N PHE A 274 -13.95 0.73 -9.45
CA PHE A 274 -13.25 1.72 -8.65
C PHE A 274 -13.82 1.73 -7.22
N GLY A 275 -12.96 1.68 -6.23
CA GLY A 275 -13.33 1.67 -4.81
C GLY A 275 -12.64 2.77 -4.04
N THR A 276 -11.32 2.84 -4.16
CA THR A 276 -10.48 3.79 -3.42
C THR A 276 -9.36 4.36 -4.28
N THR A 277 -8.75 5.45 -3.80
CA THR A 277 -7.50 5.99 -4.34
C THR A 277 -6.51 6.24 -3.22
N ALA A 278 -5.25 5.90 -3.44
CA ALA A 278 -4.17 6.11 -2.47
C ALA A 278 -2.87 6.53 -3.16
N MET A 279 -1.98 7.22 -2.42
CA MET A 279 -0.71 7.73 -2.95
C MET A 279 0.40 6.67 -3.05
N ASN A 280 0.06 5.39 -3.06
CA ASN A 280 1.02 4.29 -2.95
C ASN A 280 0.37 2.98 -3.40
N ASP A 281 0.96 1.87 -3.09
CA ASP A 281 0.64 0.47 -3.35
C ASP A 281 1.44 -0.14 -4.49
N THR A 282 1.57 0.52 -5.64
CA THR A 282 2.27 -0.05 -6.79
C THR A 282 3.70 -0.45 -6.43
N GLY A 283 4.44 0.43 -5.75
CA GLY A 283 5.82 0.14 -5.34
C GLY A 283 5.95 -1.00 -4.33
N ALA A 284 5.05 -1.05 -3.34
CA ALA A 284 5.01 -2.13 -2.35
C ALA A 284 4.70 -3.49 -2.99
N LEU A 285 3.68 -3.53 -3.85
CA LEU A 285 3.26 -4.77 -4.50
C LEU A 285 4.28 -5.27 -5.52
N LEU A 286 4.92 -4.39 -6.29
CA LEU A 286 6.02 -4.76 -7.19
C LEU A 286 7.23 -5.32 -6.42
N ALA A 287 7.55 -4.75 -5.25
CA ALA A 287 8.59 -5.30 -4.38
C ALA A 287 8.24 -6.72 -3.90
N LEU A 288 7.00 -6.96 -3.44
CA LEU A 288 6.54 -8.28 -3.02
C LEU A 288 6.51 -9.30 -4.17
N GLN A 289 6.12 -8.90 -5.39
CA GLN A 289 6.24 -9.73 -6.58
C GLN A 289 7.70 -10.09 -6.88
N SER A 290 8.59 -9.11 -6.82
CA SER A 290 10.03 -9.33 -7.01
C SER A 290 10.61 -10.27 -5.96
N LEU A 291 10.21 -10.14 -4.70
CA LEU A 291 10.60 -11.05 -3.61
C LEU A 291 10.05 -12.47 -3.82
N THR A 292 8.85 -12.59 -4.37
CA THR A 292 8.26 -13.89 -4.75
C THR A 292 9.10 -14.57 -5.83
N LEU A 293 9.51 -13.84 -6.87
CA LEU A 293 10.40 -14.37 -7.91
C LEU A 293 11.75 -14.81 -7.36
N GLN A 294 12.23 -14.18 -6.29
CA GLN A 294 13.45 -14.55 -5.58
C GLN A 294 13.26 -15.72 -4.58
N GLY A 295 12.02 -16.23 -4.42
CA GLY A 295 11.71 -17.26 -3.43
C GLY A 295 11.76 -16.77 -1.99
N LYS A 296 11.67 -15.47 -1.75
CA LYS A 296 11.72 -14.83 -0.43
C LYS A 296 10.36 -14.46 0.15
N ALA A 297 9.31 -14.44 -0.68
CA ALA A 297 7.93 -14.20 -0.29
C ALA A 297 7.00 -15.12 -1.09
N ASP A 298 5.72 -15.13 -0.73
CA ASP A 298 4.67 -15.82 -1.48
C ASP A 298 3.57 -14.80 -1.85
N TRP A 299 3.43 -14.52 -3.14
CA TRP A 299 2.43 -13.59 -3.67
C TRP A 299 0.99 -13.97 -3.29
N ASN A 300 0.72 -15.26 -3.13
CA ASN A 300 -0.61 -15.75 -2.75
C ASN A 300 -0.98 -15.44 -1.29
N ARG A 301 -0.07 -14.87 -0.51
CA ARG A 301 -0.24 -14.51 0.91
C ARG A 301 -0.32 -13.00 1.14
N VAL A 302 -0.65 -12.22 0.10
CA VAL A 302 -0.74 -10.76 0.17
C VAL A 302 -2.18 -10.32 0.15
N LEU A 303 -2.57 -9.49 1.14
CA LEU A 303 -3.84 -8.75 1.19
C LEU A 303 -3.57 -7.25 1.27
N LEU A 304 -4.46 -6.48 0.67
CA LEU A 304 -4.47 -5.02 0.73
C LEU A 304 -5.82 -4.54 1.24
N LEU A 305 -5.78 -3.75 2.32
CA LEU A 305 -6.94 -3.12 2.95
C LEU A 305 -6.77 -1.60 2.88
N ARG A 306 -7.75 -0.91 2.28
CA ARG A 306 -7.80 0.54 2.23
C ARG A 306 -9.01 1.06 3.00
N THR A 307 -8.82 2.08 3.83
CA THR A 307 -9.88 2.63 4.66
C THR A 307 -10.09 4.11 4.38
N ALA A 308 -11.34 4.50 4.21
CA ALA A 308 -11.71 5.79 3.66
C ALA A 308 -11.59 6.92 4.68
N SER A 309 -10.55 7.75 4.57
CA SER A 309 -10.32 8.93 5.42
C SER A 309 -11.00 10.20 4.89
N ASN A 310 -11.20 10.29 3.59
CA ASN A 310 -11.77 11.45 2.90
C ASN A 310 -12.53 11.04 1.64
N PHE A 311 -13.41 11.91 1.17
CA PHE A 311 -13.93 11.81 -0.19
C PHE A 311 -12.90 12.34 -1.19
N ASP A 312 -12.83 11.75 -2.37
CA ASP A 312 -11.87 12.11 -3.44
C ASP A 312 -12.34 13.32 -4.28
N MET A 313 -13.54 13.83 -4.02
CA MET A 313 -14.12 14.99 -4.68
C MET A 313 -14.91 15.87 -3.70
N PRO A 314 -15.11 17.15 -3.99
CA PRO A 314 -15.89 18.04 -3.14
C PRO A 314 -17.38 17.72 -3.21
N PRO A 315 -18.17 18.07 -2.19
CA PRO A 315 -19.63 18.00 -2.26
C PRO A 315 -20.20 19.02 -3.25
N ALA A 316 -21.43 18.81 -3.70
CA ALA A 316 -22.08 19.68 -4.66
C ALA A 316 -22.04 21.16 -4.22
N GLY A 317 -21.71 22.03 -5.15
CA GLY A 317 -21.66 23.49 -4.93
C GLY A 317 -20.39 24.00 -4.19
N VAL A 318 -19.44 23.14 -3.91
CA VAL A 318 -18.15 23.52 -3.30
C VAL A 318 -17.05 23.38 -4.35
N ALA A 319 -16.19 24.39 -4.47
CA ALA A 319 -15.03 24.30 -5.34
C ALA A 319 -13.98 23.33 -4.77
N ALA A 320 -13.32 22.55 -5.64
CA ALA A 320 -12.32 21.58 -5.21
C ALA A 320 -11.18 22.21 -4.40
N ALA A 321 -10.73 23.40 -4.81
CA ALA A 321 -9.70 24.14 -4.09
C ALA A 321 -10.12 24.54 -2.67
N ASP A 322 -11.38 24.96 -2.50
CA ASP A 322 -11.91 25.36 -1.19
C ASP A 322 -12.07 24.15 -0.27
N ASN A 323 -12.55 23.02 -0.83
CA ASN A 323 -12.68 21.77 -0.07
C ASN A 323 -11.31 21.26 0.38
N LEU A 324 -10.35 21.20 -0.54
CA LEU A 324 -8.98 20.76 -0.23
C LEU A 324 -8.29 21.71 0.77
N ALA A 325 -8.54 23.02 0.69
CA ALA A 325 -8.02 23.99 1.65
C ALA A 325 -8.63 23.80 3.06
N ALA A 326 -9.89 23.37 3.16
CA ALA A 326 -10.53 23.06 4.44
C ALA A 326 -9.95 21.79 5.11
N GLU A 327 -9.39 20.88 4.34
CA GLU A 327 -8.76 19.65 4.81
C GLU A 327 -7.28 19.84 5.19
N ARG A 328 -6.79 21.08 5.22
CA ARG A 328 -5.41 21.39 5.57
C ARG A 328 -5.01 20.79 6.91
N HIS A 329 -3.73 20.43 7.00
CA HIS A 329 -3.08 19.89 8.19
C HIS A 329 -3.42 18.43 8.53
N GLY A 330 -3.84 17.62 7.55
CA GLY A 330 -4.14 16.20 7.74
C GLY A 330 -5.38 15.93 8.60
N ALA A 331 -6.19 16.96 8.83
CA ALA A 331 -7.41 16.86 9.60
C ALA A 331 -8.58 16.43 8.70
N TYR A 332 -8.46 15.27 8.03
CA TYR A 332 -9.64 14.66 7.42
C TYR A 332 -10.63 14.28 8.52
N THR A 333 -11.91 14.58 8.29
CA THR A 333 -12.96 14.32 9.29
C THR A 333 -12.99 12.87 9.76
N ALA A 334 -12.70 11.91 8.86
CA ALA A 334 -12.72 10.49 9.15
C ALA A 334 -11.29 9.89 9.29
N ASN A 335 -10.25 10.68 9.53
CA ASN A 335 -8.90 10.13 9.64
C ASN A 335 -8.81 9.09 10.76
N LEU A 336 -9.27 9.42 11.96
CA LEU A 336 -9.22 8.51 13.10
C LEU A 336 -10.11 7.28 12.89
N SER A 337 -11.31 7.46 12.36
CA SER A 337 -12.23 6.35 12.05
C SER A 337 -11.69 5.44 10.96
N ALA A 338 -10.95 5.98 9.97
CA ALA A 338 -10.28 5.18 8.96
C ALA A 338 -9.14 4.35 9.56
N LEU A 339 -8.31 4.93 10.43
CA LEU A 339 -7.25 4.20 11.15
C LEU A 339 -7.84 3.10 12.05
N GLU A 340 -8.93 3.41 12.75
CA GLU A 340 -9.66 2.43 13.57
C GLU A 340 -10.23 1.29 12.71
N ALA A 341 -10.84 1.61 11.56
CA ALA A 341 -11.37 0.63 10.64
C ALA A 341 -10.25 -0.28 10.08
N ALA A 342 -9.07 0.28 9.75
CA ALA A 342 -7.92 -0.48 9.29
C ALA A 342 -7.48 -1.50 10.35
N TYR A 343 -7.42 -1.07 11.61
CA TYR A 343 -7.08 -1.97 12.70
C TYR A 343 -8.17 -3.01 12.93
N VAL A 344 -9.41 -2.62 13.16
CA VAL A 344 -10.49 -3.55 13.54
C VAL A 344 -10.75 -4.60 12.47
N VAL A 345 -10.80 -4.20 11.21
CA VAL A 345 -11.02 -5.11 10.08
C VAL A 345 -9.77 -5.95 9.81
N GLY A 346 -8.60 -5.32 9.79
CA GLY A 346 -7.34 -6.00 9.51
C GLY A 346 -6.92 -6.95 10.63
N HIS A 347 -7.05 -6.55 11.90
CA HIS A 347 -6.72 -7.40 13.07
C HIS A 347 -7.55 -8.69 13.08
N ARG A 348 -8.79 -8.66 12.61
CA ARG A 348 -9.60 -9.88 12.47
C ARG A 348 -8.92 -10.93 11.59
N ILE A 349 -8.21 -10.48 10.56
CA ILE A 349 -7.45 -11.34 9.64
C ILE A 349 -6.11 -11.76 10.28
N VAL A 350 -5.38 -10.81 10.87
CA VAL A 350 -4.13 -11.08 11.60
C VAL A 350 -4.34 -12.14 12.68
N ALA A 351 -5.37 -11.97 13.50
CA ALA A 351 -5.73 -12.95 14.55
C ALA A 351 -6.05 -14.34 13.98
N ALA A 352 -6.70 -14.43 12.81
CA ALA A 352 -6.96 -15.70 12.15
C ALA A 352 -5.68 -16.36 11.59
N TRP A 353 -4.72 -15.58 11.12
CA TRP A 353 -3.44 -16.08 10.63
C TRP A 353 -2.49 -16.53 11.77
N LEU A 354 -2.64 -15.96 12.95
CA LEU A 354 -1.81 -16.30 14.12
C LEU A 354 -2.28 -17.56 14.86
N GLN A 355 -3.51 -18.03 14.64
CA GLN A 355 -4.02 -19.31 15.16
C GLN A 355 -3.41 -20.50 14.43
#